data_9367e2b777b6b6888921249d559a714e
#
_entry.id   9367e2b777b6b6888921249d559a714e
#
_cell.length_a   1.000
_cell.length_b   1.000
_cell.length_c   1.000
_cell.angle_alpha   90.00
_cell.angle_beta   90.00
_cell.angle_gamma   90.00
#
_symmetry.space_group_name_H-M   'P 1'
#
loop_
_entity.id
_entity.type
_entity.pdbx_description
1 polymer ?
#
loop_
_entity_poly.entity_id
_entity_poly.type
_entity_poly.pdbx_seq_one_letter_code
_entity_poly.pdbx_strand_id
1 'polypeptide(L)'
;MGKDFDALDVPRRFRYCRSQRAKANAPTSNERRMKPPVEQRAAESARLMLTGITKRYPAVLANDNVSLTVMPGEIHAVLGENGAGKSTLMKIIYGAVHPDAGEIVWDGEAVSIPTPSAARRLGIGMVFQHFSLFDTLTVTENIALALDQPFDLKALAARVRDVSAEYGLDVDPQRHVHSLTVGERQRVEIVRCLLQDPRLLIMDEPTSVLTPQAVRKLFGTLRRLASEGRSILYISHKLDEIQELCTNATVMRGGRVTGRVDPRGETPATLATLMVGHALPGYQRKTYTRGDALLAVDKLTLASHDPFGTSLLDMSFEVRAGEILGIAGVSGNGQAELLSALSGETRSAEARTVSLFGKPVGRMSANARRSLGFAFVPEERLGRGAVPSLPLSDNALLTAHRQGMVRGGWLNHKAMRVFAKRCIDAFDVRCGGTESVAQSLSGGNLQKFIVGRELLQAPRVLVVAQPTWGVDVGAAAFIRQQLLDMAARGAAILVISEELDELFEISDRIAVIARGKLSPVRETGDTNAEQIGLWMAGLFDTNVPPVGDAQHLAANA
;
A
#
# COMPACT_ATOMS: atom_id res chain seq x y z
N MET A 1 9.35 62.52 27.28
CA MET A 1 10.41 61.94 28.09
C MET A 1 10.94 60.76 27.31
N GLY A 2 11.92 60.81 26.47
CA GLY A 2 13.17 61.58 26.40
C GLY A 2 14.33 60.71 26.87
N LYS A 3 15.15 60.29 25.91
CA LYS A 3 16.63 60.18 25.85
C LYS A 3 17.00 58.90 25.12
N ASP A 4 17.44 58.92 23.84
CA ASP A 4 18.78 59.23 23.28
C ASP A 4 19.94 58.54 24.03
N PHE A 5 20.74 57.82 23.25
CA PHE A 5 22.22 57.76 23.22
C PHE A 5 22.59 56.63 22.27
N ASP A 6 23.03 56.93 21.11
CA ASP A 6 24.34 57.33 20.57
C ASP A 6 25.27 56.17 20.20
N ALA A 7 25.73 56.32 18.98
CA ALA A 7 26.69 55.62 18.16
C ALA A 7 28.13 55.63 18.75
N LEU A 8 28.92 54.65 18.38
CA LEU A 8 30.39 54.65 18.26
C LEU A 8 30.81 53.31 17.66
N ASP A 9 31.69 53.08 16.78
CA ASP A 9 32.66 53.83 15.99
C ASP A 9 33.40 52.74 15.16
N VAL A 10 33.70 53.00 13.92
CA VAL A 10 34.51 52.17 13.03
C VAL A 10 35.95 52.67 13.09
N PRO A 11 36.97 51.84 12.98
CA PRO A 11 38.16 52.24 12.27
C PRO A 11 38.49 51.40 11.04
N ARG A 12 38.53 52.11 9.92
CA ARG A 12 39.28 51.77 8.73
C ARG A 12 40.79 51.88 9.01
N ARG A 13 41.56 50.96 8.45
CA ARG A 13 42.82 51.17 7.69
C ARG A 13 43.68 49.91 7.75
N PHE A 14 44.01 49.32 6.58
CA PHE A 14 45.42 49.37 6.13
C PHE A 14 45.53 49.14 4.63
N ARG A 15 46.47 49.86 4.07
CA ARG A 15 46.77 50.10 2.66
C ARG A 15 47.66 48.99 2.11
N TYR A 16 47.50 48.77 0.80
CA TYR A 16 48.51 48.47 -0.24
C TYR A 16 49.95 48.25 0.20
N CYS A 17 50.52 47.13 -0.32
CA CYS A 17 51.92 47.12 -0.76
C CYS A 17 52.02 46.36 -2.09
N ARG A 18 52.58 47.09 -3.06
CA ARG A 18 52.83 46.66 -4.46
C ARG A 18 54.27 46.16 -4.54
N SER A 19 54.48 45.22 -5.47
CA SER A 19 55.71 44.91 -6.24
C SER A 19 56.77 44.00 -5.60
N GLN A 20 56.92 42.81 -6.19
CA GLN A 20 58.14 42.57 -6.98
C GLN A 20 57.94 41.35 -7.90
N ARG A 21 58.28 41.56 -9.19
CA ARG A 21 58.40 40.50 -10.18
C ARG A 21 59.64 39.66 -9.88
N ALA A 22 59.44 38.35 -9.79
CA ALA A 22 60.49 37.40 -10.03
C ALA A 22 60.07 36.44 -11.15
N LYS A 23 60.81 36.48 -12.23
CA LYS A 23 60.76 35.48 -13.31
C LYS A 23 61.30 34.17 -12.73
N ALA A 24 60.52 33.10 -12.78
CA ALA A 24 61.01 31.75 -12.59
C ALA A 24 60.31 30.80 -13.57
N ASN A 25 61.10 30.17 -14.35
CA ASN A 25 61.02 28.97 -15.18
C ASN A 25 59.73 28.19 -15.23
N ALA A 26 59.23 27.94 -16.45
CA ALA A 26 58.28 26.92 -16.76
C ALA A 26 58.85 25.50 -16.43
N PRO A 27 58.17 24.68 -15.69
CA PRO A 27 58.40 23.24 -15.69
C PRO A 27 57.58 22.62 -16.83
N THR A 28 58.29 21.97 -17.74
CA THR A 28 57.77 20.88 -18.56
C THR A 28 57.39 19.74 -17.64
N SER A 29 56.12 19.50 -17.46
CA SER A 29 55.69 18.28 -16.81
C SER A 29 54.39 17.80 -17.42
N ASN A 30 54.53 16.67 -17.99
CA ASN A 30 53.55 15.70 -18.37
C ASN A 30 52.81 15.21 -17.08
N GLU A 31 51.97 16.04 -16.46
CA GLU A 31 51.04 15.61 -15.43
C GLU A 31 49.91 14.85 -16.10
N ARG A 32 50.04 13.52 -16.10
CA ARG A 32 48.92 12.63 -16.30
C ARG A 32 47.83 13.04 -15.28
N ARG A 33 46.79 13.73 -15.75
CA ARG A 33 45.55 13.88 -14.97
C ARG A 33 45.11 12.49 -14.51
N MET A 34 45.37 12.19 -13.27
CA MET A 34 44.82 10.99 -12.63
C MET A 34 43.32 11.05 -12.78
N LYS A 35 42.74 10.07 -13.46
CA LYS A 35 41.28 9.93 -13.53
C LYS A 35 40.78 9.79 -12.09
N PRO A 36 39.74 10.54 -11.67
CA PRO A 36 39.20 10.43 -10.33
C PRO A 36 38.77 8.98 -10.07
N PRO A 37 38.79 8.52 -8.80
CA PRO A 37 38.33 7.19 -8.42
C PRO A 37 36.92 6.91 -8.97
N VAL A 38 36.61 5.66 -9.25
CA VAL A 38 35.33 5.24 -9.86
C VAL A 38 34.12 5.74 -9.04
N GLU A 39 34.26 5.80 -7.72
CA GLU A 39 33.23 6.34 -6.81
C GLU A 39 33.00 7.85 -6.99
N GLN A 40 34.05 8.67 -7.24
CA GLN A 40 33.89 10.09 -7.50
C GLN A 40 33.26 10.37 -8.87
N ARG A 41 33.52 9.52 -9.88
CA ARG A 41 32.85 9.64 -11.19
C ARG A 41 31.38 9.25 -11.14
N ALA A 42 31.01 8.27 -10.33
CA ALA A 42 29.62 7.88 -10.09
C ALA A 42 28.86 9.00 -9.37
N ALA A 43 29.50 9.68 -8.41
CA ALA A 43 28.91 10.82 -7.71
C ALA A 43 28.62 12.03 -8.61
N GLU A 44 29.54 12.33 -9.55
CA GLU A 44 29.39 13.46 -10.50
C GLU A 44 28.30 13.23 -11.56
N SER A 45 27.83 11.99 -11.74
CA SER A 45 26.81 11.64 -12.74
C SER A 45 25.48 11.19 -12.16
N ALA A 46 25.37 11.02 -10.84
CA ALA A 46 24.15 10.57 -10.17
C ALA A 46 23.07 11.67 -10.13
N ARG A 47 21.81 11.31 -10.35
CA ARG A 47 20.67 12.20 -10.16
C ARG A 47 20.47 12.52 -8.68
N LEU A 48 20.47 11.48 -7.85
CA LEU A 48 20.33 11.58 -6.40
C LEU A 48 21.36 10.66 -5.74
N MET A 49 22.08 11.18 -4.75
CA MET A 49 22.92 10.39 -3.87
C MET A 49 22.63 10.77 -2.43
N LEU A 50 22.29 9.77 -1.64
CA LEU A 50 22.13 9.87 -0.19
C LEU A 50 23.33 9.20 0.46
N THR A 51 23.93 9.84 1.45
CA THR A 51 25.07 9.31 2.19
C THR A 51 24.80 9.41 3.69
N GLY A 52 24.73 8.26 4.36
CA GLY A 52 24.63 8.17 5.81
C GLY A 52 23.34 8.75 6.42
N ILE A 53 22.24 8.77 5.68
CA ILE A 53 20.97 9.34 6.16
C ILE A 53 20.48 8.61 7.41
N THR A 54 20.31 9.38 8.47
CA THR A 54 19.84 8.88 9.78
C THR A 54 18.63 9.67 10.24
N LYS A 55 17.59 8.95 10.71
CA LYS A 55 16.38 9.53 11.29
C LYS A 55 15.91 8.78 12.50
N ARG A 56 15.83 9.46 13.64
CA ARG A 56 15.35 8.92 14.91
C ARG A 56 14.02 9.56 15.30
N TYR A 57 13.08 8.75 15.68
CA TYR A 57 11.87 9.14 16.40
C TYR A 57 11.98 8.71 17.86
N PRO A 58 11.15 9.22 18.80
CA PRO A 58 11.30 8.93 20.23
C PRO A 58 11.41 7.45 20.60
N ALA A 59 10.72 6.57 19.87
CA ALA A 59 10.70 5.12 20.13
C ALA A 59 11.40 4.27 19.07
N VAL A 60 11.82 4.86 17.91
CA VAL A 60 12.30 4.08 16.75
C VAL A 60 13.41 4.81 16.02
N LEU A 61 14.47 4.09 15.68
CA LEU A 61 15.48 4.51 14.70
C LEU A 61 15.00 4.09 13.31
N ALA A 62 14.32 5.02 12.61
CA ALA A 62 13.65 4.72 11.35
C ALA A 62 14.59 4.56 10.16
N ASN A 63 15.67 5.37 10.12
CA ASN A 63 16.78 5.22 9.18
C ASN A 63 18.08 5.30 9.96
N ASP A 64 19.01 4.40 9.67
CA ASP A 64 20.30 4.25 10.35
C ASP A 64 21.40 4.11 9.31
N ASN A 65 22.10 5.23 9.05
CA ASN A 65 23.22 5.30 8.11
C ASN A 65 22.86 4.80 6.69
N VAL A 66 21.69 5.22 6.18
CA VAL A 66 21.19 4.79 4.86
C VAL A 66 21.90 5.54 3.75
N SER A 67 22.45 4.80 2.79
CA SER A 67 23.04 5.34 1.56
C SER A 67 22.37 4.75 0.33
N LEU A 68 22.02 5.60 -0.63
CA LEU A 68 21.29 5.25 -1.85
C LEU A 68 21.81 6.11 -3.01
N THR A 69 21.93 5.53 -4.19
CA THR A 69 22.30 6.26 -5.42
C THR A 69 21.31 5.94 -6.52
N VAL A 70 20.82 6.95 -7.22
CA VAL A 70 19.90 6.84 -8.35
C VAL A 70 20.50 7.58 -9.54
N MET A 71 20.58 6.91 -10.69
CA MET A 71 21.13 7.49 -11.91
C MET A 71 20.04 8.18 -12.75
N PRO A 72 20.41 9.11 -13.66
CA PRO A 72 19.48 9.65 -14.64
C PRO A 72 18.85 8.54 -15.50
N GLY A 73 17.52 8.59 -15.69
CA GLY A 73 16.79 7.58 -16.47
C GLY A 73 16.68 6.21 -15.81
N GLU A 74 17.07 6.08 -14.56
CA GLU A 74 16.98 4.82 -13.81
C GLU A 74 15.59 4.66 -13.16
N ILE A 75 15.04 3.44 -13.23
CA ILE A 75 13.92 3.01 -12.38
C ILE A 75 14.50 2.17 -11.26
N HIS A 76 14.62 2.77 -10.08
CA HIS A 76 15.24 2.19 -8.89
C HIS A 76 14.21 1.77 -7.87
N ALA A 77 14.18 0.49 -7.50
CA ALA A 77 13.30 -0.01 -6.46
C ALA A 77 13.86 0.24 -5.05
N VAL A 78 12.99 0.57 -4.11
CA VAL A 78 13.31 0.53 -2.67
C VAL A 78 12.45 -0.53 -2.02
N LEU A 79 13.09 -1.65 -1.67
CA LEU A 79 12.46 -2.85 -1.13
C LEU A 79 12.65 -2.92 0.39
N GLY A 80 11.77 -3.66 1.05
CA GLY A 80 11.86 -3.94 2.49
C GLY A 80 10.49 -4.15 3.11
N GLU A 81 10.45 -4.77 4.27
CA GLU A 81 9.22 -4.98 5.03
C GLU A 81 8.59 -3.66 5.51
N ASN A 82 7.33 -3.75 5.96
CA ASN A 82 6.68 -2.63 6.64
C ASN A 82 7.45 -2.27 7.92
N GLY A 83 7.73 -0.96 8.07
CA GLY A 83 8.61 -0.50 9.15
C GLY A 83 10.11 -0.53 8.85
N ALA A 84 10.55 -0.97 7.66
CA ALA A 84 11.97 -0.97 7.26
C ALA A 84 12.56 0.45 7.06
N GLY A 85 11.74 1.51 7.13
CA GLY A 85 12.20 2.89 6.99
C GLY A 85 12.00 3.50 5.60
N LYS A 86 11.42 2.78 4.64
CA LYS A 86 11.22 3.23 3.24
C LYS A 86 10.48 4.56 3.15
N SER A 87 9.26 4.63 3.69
CA SER A 87 8.43 5.85 3.61
C SER A 87 9.04 7.03 4.38
N THR A 88 9.83 6.77 5.44
CA THR A 88 10.61 7.82 6.11
C THR A 88 11.69 8.36 5.19
N LEU A 89 12.43 7.48 4.51
CA LEU A 89 13.46 7.88 3.54
C LEU A 89 12.86 8.71 2.40
N MET A 90 11.71 8.30 1.84
CA MET A 90 11.01 9.05 0.80
C MET A 90 10.56 10.44 1.28
N LYS A 91 10.02 10.53 2.51
CA LYS A 91 9.63 11.79 3.12
C LYS A 91 10.83 12.72 3.34
N ILE A 92 12.02 12.17 3.60
CA ILE A 92 13.26 12.94 3.69
C ILE A 92 13.65 13.48 2.32
N ILE A 93 13.65 12.67 1.26
CA ILE A 93 13.96 13.09 -0.10
C ILE A 93 12.97 14.15 -0.59
N TYR A 94 11.69 14.01 -0.22
CA TYR A 94 10.64 14.98 -0.57
C TYR A 94 10.57 16.21 0.35
N GLY A 95 11.41 16.28 1.38
CA GLY A 95 11.46 17.43 2.30
C GLY A 95 10.29 17.53 3.29
N ALA A 96 9.52 16.45 3.46
CA ALA A 96 8.44 16.39 4.45
C ALA A 96 8.96 16.02 5.86
N VAL A 97 10.14 15.44 5.95
CA VAL A 97 10.83 15.08 7.19
C VAL A 97 12.31 15.45 7.05
N HIS A 98 12.91 16.03 8.11
CA HIS A 98 14.35 16.33 8.13
C HIS A 98 15.15 15.14 8.64
N PRO A 99 16.28 14.77 7.99
CA PRO A 99 17.22 13.81 8.55
C PRO A 99 17.92 14.43 9.78
N ASP A 100 18.32 13.57 10.70
CA ASP A 100 19.09 13.99 11.89
C ASP A 100 20.60 13.98 11.60
N ALA A 101 21.05 13.18 10.58
CA ALA A 101 22.40 13.14 10.06
C ALA A 101 22.41 12.63 8.61
N GLY A 102 23.54 12.83 7.93
CA GLY A 102 23.77 12.41 6.56
C GLY A 102 23.68 13.59 5.57
N GLU A 103 23.94 13.30 4.31
CA GLU A 103 24.04 14.28 3.22
C GLU A 103 23.18 13.85 2.03
N ILE A 104 22.58 14.84 1.38
CA ILE A 104 21.83 14.69 0.13
C ILE A 104 22.57 15.43 -0.97
N VAL A 105 22.94 14.73 -2.02
CA VAL A 105 23.55 15.29 -3.22
C VAL A 105 22.57 15.13 -4.39
N TRP A 106 22.31 16.23 -5.08
CA TRP A 106 21.41 16.33 -6.23
C TRP A 106 22.19 16.83 -7.45
N ASP A 107 22.23 16.03 -8.54
CA ASP A 107 23.01 16.32 -9.74
C ASP A 107 24.48 16.73 -9.44
N GLY A 108 25.11 16.11 -8.46
CA GLY A 108 26.48 16.37 -8.05
C GLY A 108 26.66 17.52 -7.06
N GLU A 109 25.63 18.23 -6.66
CA GLU A 109 25.68 19.32 -5.69
C GLU A 109 25.03 18.94 -4.36
N ALA A 110 25.69 19.24 -3.24
CA ALA A 110 25.13 19.04 -1.91
C ALA A 110 23.94 19.99 -1.69
N VAL A 111 22.79 19.45 -1.32
CA VAL A 111 21.55 20.23 -1.17
C VAL A 111 20.88 19.97 0.17
N SER A 112 20.17 20.99 0.66
CA SER A 112 19.23 20.85 1.77
C SER A 112 17.80 20.95 1.24
N ILE A 113 16.94 20.00 1.64
CA ILE A 113 15.54 19.94 1.21
C ILE A 113 14.63 20.14 2.43
N PRO A 114 14.41 21.41 2.85
CA PRO A 114 13.69 21.69 4.08
C PRO A 114 12.16 21.59 3.97
N THR A 115 11.61 21.60 2.76
CA THR A 115 10.16 21.55 2.55
C THR A 115 9.82 20.84 1.23
N PRO A 116 8.59 20.31 1.08
CA PRO A 116 8.11 19.77 -0.19
C PRO A 116 8.18 20.78 -1.36
N SER A 117 8.01 22.08 -1.08
CA SER A 117 8.17 23.13 -2.10
C SER A 117 9.63 23.25 -2.57
N ALA A 118 10.61 23.07 -1.67
CA ALA A 118 12.03 23.03 -2.06
C ALA A 118 12.33 21.79 -2.92
N ALA A 119 11.76 20.62 -2.59
CA ALA A 119 11.89 19.42 -3.40
C ALA A 119 11.31 19.62 -4.83
N ARG A 120 10.12 20.21 -4.93
CA ARG A 120 9.51 20.51 -6.24
C ARG A 120 10.37 21.46 -7.08
N ARG A 121 10.99 22.49 -6.48
CA ARG A 121 11.91 23.39 -7.22
C ARG A 121 13.16 22.69 -7.74
N LEU A 122 13.61 21.62 -7.10
CA LEU A 122 14.68 20.75 -7.60
C LEU A 122 14.18 19.77 -8.69
N GLY A 123 12.88 19.69 -8.93
CA GLY A 123 12.28 18.75 -9.85
C GLY A 123 12.04 17.38 -9.24
N ILE A 124 11.80 17.30 -7.91
CA ILE A 124 11.42 16.07 -7.22
C ILE A 124 9.91 16.06 -7.04
N GLY A 125 9.22 15.12 -7.70
CA GLY A 125 7.80 14.85 -7.56
C GLY A 125 7.53 13.60 -6.73
N MET A 126 6.37 13.56 -6.06
CA MET A 126 5.95 12.38 -5.28
C MET A 126 4.48 12.07 -5.49
N VAL A 127 4.20 10.81 -5.82
CA VAL A 127 2.89 10.20 -5.80
C VAL A 127 2.78 9.39 -4.51
N PHE A 128 1.85 9.77 -3.65
CA PHE A 128 1.67 9.16 -2.33
C PHE A 128 0.82 7.90 -2.42
N GLN A 129 0.98 7.01 -1.46
CA GLN A 129 0.17 5.79 -1.28
C GLN A 129 -1.33 6.14 -1.06
N HIS A 130 -1.63 7.21 -0.32
CA HIS A 130 -2.99 7.71 -0.12
C HIS A 130 -3.19 8.97 -0.94
N PHE A 131 -4.31 9.05 -1.66
CA PHE A 131 -4.62 10.20 -2.49
C PHE A 131 -4.74 11.48 -1.66
N SER A 132 -4.09 12.54 -2.15
CA SER A 132 -4.20 13.88 -1.58
C SER A 132 -5.17 14.72 -2.42
N LEU A 133 -6.36 14.17 -2.71
CA LEU A 133 -7.39 14.78 -3.53
C LEU A 133 -8.63 15.12 -2.71
N PHE A 134 -9.25 16.26 -3.03
CA PHE A 134 -10.51 16.69 -2.44
C PHE A 134 -11.68 16.19 -3.30
N ASP A 135 -12.54 15.36 -2.74
CA ASP A 135 -13.64 14.69 -3.42
C ASP A 135 -14.65 15.65 -4.05
N THR A 136 -14.89 16.80 -3.45
CA THR A 136 -15.85 17.82 -3.88
C THR A 136 -15.39 18.68 -5.04
N LEU A 137 -14.09 18.69 -5.33
CA LEU A 137 -13.49 19.49 -6.38
C LEU A 137 -13.36 18.70 -7.69
N THR A 138 -13.28 19.42 -8.81
CA THR A 138 -12.92 18.85 -10.11
C THR A 138 -11.45 18.45 -10.14
N VAL A 139 -11.06 17.63 -11.12
CA VAL A 139 -9.67 17.28 -11.38
C VAL A 139 -8.81 18.51 -11.59
N THR A 140 -9.27 19.47 -12.39
CA THR A 140 -8.53 20.71 -12.64
C THR A 140 -8.30 21.51 -11.38
N GLU A 141 -9.33 21.69 -10.55
CA GLU A 141 -9.23 22.41 -9.27
C GLU A 141 -8.28 21.72 -8.31
N ASN A 142 -8.33 20.40 -8.19
CA ASN A 142 -7.39 19.62 -7.37
C ASN A 142 -5.94 19.80 -7.83
N ILE A 143 -5.71 19.80 -9.13
CA ILE A 143 -4.36 20.01 -9.70
C ILE A 143 -3.91 21.44 -9.44
N ALA A 144 -4.79 22.44 -9.60
CA ALA A 144 -4.48 23.84 -9.35
C ALA A 144 -4.00 24.10 -7.92
N LEU A 145 -4.56 23.42 -6.92
CA LEU A 145 -4.13 23.51 -5.51
C LEU A 145 -2.68 23.06 -5.28
N ALA A 146 -2.16 22.20 -6.14
CA ALA A 146 -0.80 21.67 -6.02
C ALA A 146 0.27 22.50 -6.76
N LEU A 147 -0.14 23.50 -7.51
CA LEU A 147 0.76 24.36 -8.30
C LEU A 147 1.03 25.67 -7.57
N ASP A 148 2.28 26.13 -7.61
CA ASP A 148 2.75 27.29 -6.83
C ASP A 148 2.35 28.66 -7.45
N GLN A 149 1.63 28.68 -8.59
CA GLN A 149 1.23 29.92 -9.30
C GLN A 149 -0.28 29.94 -9.55
N PRO A 150 -0.91 31.12 -9.57
CA PRO A 150 -2.31 31.24 -9.97
C PRO A 150 -2.45 30.86 -11.45
N PHE A 151 -3.37 29.94 -11.74
CA PHE A 151 -3.64 29.48 -13.10
C PHE A 151 -5.03 29.93 -13.56
N ASP A 152 -5.14 30.26 -14.86
CA ASP A 152 -6.45 30.19 -15.52
C ASP A 152 -6.87 28.71 -15.59
N LEU A 153 -7.98 28.37 -14.94
CA LEU A 153 -8.50 27.00 -14.90
C LEU A 153 -8.75 26.41 -16.29
N LYS A 154 -9.12 27.25 -17.27
CA LYS A 154 -9.34 26.79 -18.65
C LYS A 154 -8.02 26.39 -19.32
N ALA A 155 -6.99 27.21 -19.16
CA ALA A 155 -5.65 26.92 -19.67
C ALA A 155 -5.05 25.67 -18.97
N LEU A 156 -5.25 25.55 -17.65
CA LEU A 156 -4.82 24.39 -16.90
C LEU A 156 -5.53 23.10 -17.36
N ALA A 157 -6.85 23.16 -17.56
CA ALA A 157 -7.63 22.03 -18.08
C ALA A 157 -7.16 21.57 -19.48
N ALA A 158 -6.70 22.49 -20.33
CA ALA A 158 -6.09 22.15 -21.61
C ALA A 158 -4.76 21.41 -21.40
N ARG A 159 -3.85 21.94 -20.55
CA ARG A 159 -2.57 21.28 -20.22
C ARG A 159 -2.78 19.89 -19.59
N VAL A 160 -3.80 19.72 -18.74
CA VAL A 160 -4.16 18.40 -18.16
C VAL A 160 -4.51 17.42 -19.28
N ARG A 161 -5.32 17.84 -20.28
CA ARG A 161 -5.64 16.98 -21.43
C ARG A 161 -4.41 16.64 -22.26
N ASP A 162 -3.54 17.62 -22.52
CA ASP A 162 -2.33 17.41 -23.32
C ASP A 162 -1.39 16.40 -22.66
N VAL A 163 -1.06 16.59 -21.39
CA VAL A 163 -0.23 15.65 -20.61
C VAL A 163 -0.90 14.29 -20.47
N SER A 164 -2.20 14.27 -20.23
CA SER A 164 -2.98 13.01 -20.14
C SER A 164 -2.92 12.21 -21.45
N ALA A 165 -3.08 12.89 -22.59
CA ALA A 165 -2.99 12.27 -23.92
C ALA A 165 -1.55 11.84 -24.23
N GLU A 166 -0.56 12.67 -23.92
CA GLU A 166 0.86 12.39 -24.17
C GLU A 166 1.33 11.11 -23.48
N TYR A 167 0.93 10.91 -22.20
CA TYR A 167 1.35 9.74 -21.41
C TYR A 167 0.29 8.63 -21.36
N GLY A 168 -0.82 8.73 -22.10
CA GLY A 168 -1.85 7.70 -22.20
C GLY A 168 -2.61 7.46 -20.87
N LEU A 169 -2.72 8.51 -20.03
CA LEU A 169 -3.30 8.39 -18.69
C LEU A 169 -4.83 8.55 -18.65
N ASP A 170 -5.44 9.07 -19.71
CA ASP A 170 -6.90 9.21 -19.89
C ASP A 170 -7.61 9.84 -18.68
N VAL A 171 -7.37 11.14 -18.45
CA VAL A 171 -7.93 11.92 -17.35
C VAL A 171 -8.84 13.02 -17.91
N ASP A 172 -10.11 13.05 -17.49
CA ASP A 172 -11.04 14.15 -17.80
C ASP A 172 -10.92 15.27 -16.76
N PRO A 173 -10.42 16.47 -17.14
CA PRO A 173 -10.19 17.57 -16.22
C PRO A 173 -11.45 18.17 -15.59
N GLN A 174 -12.64 17.95 -16.18
CA GLN A 174 -13.90 18.53 -15.73
C GLN A 174 -14.65 17.65 -14.72
N ARG A 175 -14.29 16.37 -14.59
CA ARG A 175 -14.96 15.47 -13.66
C ARG A 175 -14.62 15.80 -12.21
N HIS A 176 -15.61 15.68 -11.32
CA HIS A 176 -15.42 15.74 -9.88
C HIS A 176 -14.73 14.48 -9.38
N VAL A 177 -13.81 14.64 -8.43
CA VAL A 177 -12.98 13.53 -7.92
C VAL A 177 -13.81 12.42 -7.28
N HIS A 178 -14.91 12.74 -6.58
CA HIS A 178 -15.81 11.74 -6.02
C HIS A 178 -16.40 10.79 -7.07
N SER A 179 -16.55 11.24 -8.33
CA SER A 179 -17.08 10.41 -9.42
C SER A 179 -16.03 9.51 -10.08
N LEU A 180 -14.76 9.64 -9.69
CA LEU A 180 -13.65 8.89 -10.25
C LEU A 180 -13.49 7.55 -9.52
N THR A 181 -13.22 6.51 -10.30
CA THR A 181 -12.72 5.26 -9.75
C THR A 181 -11.34 5.46 -9.11
N VAL A 182 -10.93 4.56 -8.24
CA VAL A 182 -9.63 4.62 -7.56
C VAL A 182 -8.47 4.67 -8.56
N GLY A 183 -8.55 3.88 -9.65
CA GLY A 183 -7.56 3.91 -10.72
C GLY A 183 -7.52 5.24 -11.50
N GLU A 184 -8.67 5.92 -11.65
CA GLU A 184 -8.72 7.26 -12.24
C GLU A 184 -8.09 8.29 -11.30
N ARG A 185 -8.36 8.21 -9.99
CA ARG A 185 -7.70 9.07 -8.98
C ARG A 185 -6.19 8.90 -8.99
N GLN A 186 -5.69 7.67 -9.14
CA GLN A 186 -4.25 7.41 -9.29
C GLN A 186 -3.67 8.13 -10.52
N ARG A 187 -4.37 8.07 -11.66
CA ARG A 187 -3.93 8.77 -12.86
C ARG A 187 -3.92 10.29 -12.68
N VAL A 188 -4.89 10.85 -11.94
CA VAL A 188 -4.91 12.29 -11.60
C VAL A 188 -3.69 12.67 -10.78
N GLU A 189 -3.31 11.86 -9.77
CA GLU A 189 -2.09 12.10 -8.97
C GLU A 189 -0.82 12.08 -9.82
N ILE A 190 -0.74 11.14 -10.77
CA ILE A 190 0.41 11.06 -11.69
C ILE A 190 0.45 12.28 -12.62
N VAL A 191 -0.68 12.65 -13.26
CA VAL A 191 -0.77 13.84 -14.11
C VAL A 191 -0.41 15.11 -13.32
N ARG A 192 -0.89 15.23 -12.07
CA ARG A 192 -0.54 16.33 -11.17
C ARG A 192 0.97 16.46 -10.95
N CYS A 193 1.66 15.34 -10.78
CA CYS A 193 3.11 15.33 -10.67
C CYS A 193 3.79 15.67 -12.00
N LEU A 194 3.34 15.10 -13.12
CA LEU A 194 3.93 15.34 -14.44
C LEU A 194 3.82 16.79 -14.91
N LEU A 195 2.75 17.49 -14.54
CA LEU A 195 2.56 18.91 -14.83
C LEU A 195 3.61 19.82 -14.16
N GLN A 196 4.33 19.32 -13.16
CA GLN A 196 5.43 20.01 -12.48
C GLN A 196 6.81 19.69 -13.09
N ASP A 197 6.84 18.93 -14.19
CA ASP A 197 8.04 18.51 -14.92
C ASP A 197 9.13 17.88 -14.03
N PRO A 198 8.83 16.78 -13.32
CA PRO A 198 9.77 16.20 -12.38
C PRO A 198 10.94 15.53 -13.09
N ARG A 199 12.14 15.73 -12.55
CA ARG A 199 13.38 15.03 -12.94
C ARG A 199 13.59 13.73 -12.15
N LEU A 200 12.99 13.65 -10.95
CA LEU A 200 12.86 12.45 -10.12
C LEU A 200 11.40 12.29 -9.69
N LEU A 201 10.82 11.15 -9.98
CA LEU A 201 9.47 10.78 -9.56
C LEU A 201 9.53 9.69 -8.49
N ILE A 202 9.01 9.99 -7.32
CA ILE A 202 8.85 9.02 -6.22
C ILE A 202 7.44 8.41 -6.33
N MET A 203 7.35 7.10 -6.41
CA MET A 203 6.11 6.34 -6.51
C MET A 203 5.99 5.42 -5.30
N ASP A 204 5.09 5.73 -4.36
CA ASP A 204 4.88 4.95 -3.13
C ASP A 204 3.66 4.03 -3.31
N GLU A 205 3.89 2.74 -3.57
CA GLU A 205 2.90 1.69 -3.82
C GLU A 205 1.82 2.07 -4.87
N PRO A 206 2.21 2.50 -6.07
CA PRO A 206 1.27 3.11 -7.01
C PRO A 206 0.28 2.13 -7.66
N THR A 207 0.48 0.83 -7.48
CA THR A 207 -0.31 -0.24 -8.12
C THR A 207 -1.24 -0.96 -7.16
N SER A 208 -1.20 -0.64 -5.87
CA SER A 208 -1.98 -1.34 -4.84
C SER A 208 -3.49 -1.39 -5.11
N VAL A 209 -4.01 -0.40 -5.83
CA VAL A 209 -5.44 -0.23 -6.11
C VAL A 209 -5.77 -0.28 -7.62
N LEU A 210 -4.85 -0.78 -8.44
CA LEU A 210 -4.99 -0.83 -9.89
C LEU A 210 -5.34 -2.23 -10.40
N THR A 211 -6.16 -2.29 -11.47
CA THR A 211 -6.34 -3.54 -12.22
C THR A 211 -5.07 -3.92 -12.96
N PRO A 212 -4.82 -5.22 -13.27
CA PRO A 212 -3.65 -5.65 -14.04
C PRO A 212 -3.45 -4.90 -15.36
N GLN A 213 -4.55 -4.56 -16.06
CA GLN A 213 -4.50 -3.78 -17.29
C GLN A 213 -4.00 -2.35 -17.05
N ALA A 214 -4.46 -1.72 -15.94
CA ALA A 214 -4.02 -0.39 -15.56
C ALA A 214 -2.55 -0.38 -15.12
N VAL A 215 -2.07 -1.43 -14.44
CA VAL A 215 -0.66 -1.62 -14.09
C VAL A 215 0.21 -1.66 -15.35
N ARG A 216 -0.14 -2.47 -16.36
CA ARG A 216 0.60 -2.54 -17.63
C ARG A 216 0.70 -1.17 -18.34
N LYS A 217 -0.39 -0.39 -18.35
CA LYS A 217 -0.39 0.97 -18.91
C LYS A 217 0.54 1.90 -18.12
N LEU A 218 0.47 1.85 -16.78
CA LEU A 218 1.35 2.62 -15.92
C LEU A 218 2.81 2.27 -16.18
N PHE A 219 3.18 1.00 -16.27
CA PHE A 219 4.55 0.57 -16.55
C PHE A 219 5.06 1.09 -17.90
N GLY A 220 4.21 1.07 -18.93
CA GLY A 220 4.52 1.69 -20.23
C GLY A 220 4.85 3.18 -20.08
N THR A 221 4.06 3.91 -19.31
CA THR A 221 4.29 5.33 -19.01
C THR A 221 5.60 5.56 -18.25
N LEU A 222 5.88 4.75 -17.20
CA LEU A 222 7.10 4.88 -16.40
C LEU A 222 8.36 4.56 -17.22
N ARG A 223 8.34 3.51 -18.07
CA ARG A 223 9.44 3.20 -18.98
C ARG A 223 9.69 4.34 -19.98
N ARG A 224 8.64 4.97 -20.50
CA ARG A 224 8.77 6.13 -21.37
C ARG A 224 9.42 7.30 -20.65
N LEU A 225 8.96 7.66 -19.45
CA LEU A 225 9.54 8.72 -18.63
C LEU A 225 11.03 8.46 -18.33
N ALA A 226 11.39 7.21 -18.02
CA ALA A 226 12.78 6.81 -17.81
C ALA A 226 13.62 6.98 -19.09
N SER A 227 13.09 6.60 -20.26
CA SER A 227 13.78 6.79 -21.55
C SER A 227 13.98 8.26 -21.93
N GLU A 228 13.15 9.16 -21.40
CA GLU A 228 13.27 10.63 -21.51
C GLU A 228 14.29 11.21 -20.52
N GLY A 229 14.98 10.36 -19.71
CA GLY A 229 16.00 10.76 -18.75
C GLY A 229 15.48 11.13 -17.36
N ARG A 230 14.20 10.93 -17.07
CA ARG A 230 13.63 11.11 -15.73
C ARG A 230 13.94 9.89 -14.88
N SER A 231 14.37 10.12 -13.64
CA SER A 231 14.62 9.02 -12.69
C SER A 231 13.37 8.69 -11.90
N ILE A 232 13.21 7.41 -11.53
CA ILE A 232 12.03 6.95 -10.79
C ILE A 232 12.50 6.16 -9.56
N LEU A 233 12.04 6.56 -8.37
CA LEU A 233 12.12 5.76 -7.16
C LEU A 233 10.78 5.04 -6.99
N TYR A 234 10.80 3.72 -7.10
CA TYR A 234 9.62 2.87 -7.09
C TYR A 234 9.58 2.03 -5.79
N ILE A 235 8.54 2.22 -4.99
CA ILE A 235 8.33 1.46 -3.77
C ILE A 235 7.14 0.55 -4.00
N SER A 236 7.36 -0.75 -3.88
CA SER A 236 6.31 -1.77 -3.91
C SER A 236 6.74 -2.96 -3.06
N HIS A 237 5.77 -3.71 -2.59
CA HIS A 237 5.99 -5.02 -1.96
C HIS A 237 5.70 -6.17 -2.94
N LYS A 238 5.21 -5.88 -4.15
CA LYS A 238 4.95 -6.84 -5.21
C LYS A 238 6.22 -7.11 -6.00
N LEU A 239 6.81 -8.27 -5.76
CA LEU A 239 8.13 -8.61 -6.28
C LEU A 239 8.14 -8.78 -7.79
N ASP A 240 7.06 -9.29 -8.38
CA ASP A 240 6.91 -9.45 -9.82
C ASP A 240 6.94 -8.09 -10.54
N GLU A 241 6.29 -7.06 -9.96
CA GLU A 241 6.34 -5.70 -10.48
C GLU A 241 7.75 -5.12 -10.48
N ILE A 242 8.50 -5.38 -9.41
CA ILE A 242 9.90 -4.95 -9.27
C ILE A 242 10.78 -5.60 -10.33
N GLN A 243 10.62 -6.91 -10.55
CA GLN A 243 11.36 -7.64 -11.57
C GLN A 243 11.03 -7.17 -12.99
N GLU A 244 9.75 -6.88 -13.26
CA GLU A 244 9.31 -6.41 -14.56
C GLU A 244 9.76 -5.00 -14.89
N LEU A 245 9.74 -4.09 -13.89
CA LEU A 245 9.88 -2.65 -14.13
C LEU A 245 11.27 -2.11 -13.82
N CYS A 246 11.90 -2.56 -12.71
CA CYS A 246 13.06 -1.90 -12.13
C CYS A 246 14.38 -2.47 -12.65
N THR A 247 15.39 -1.59 -12.78
CA THR A 247 16.73 -1.97 -13.23
C THR A 247 17.68 -2.24 -12.06
N ASN A 248 17.44 -1.60 -10.92
CA ASN A 248 18.19 -1.78 -9.68
C ASN A 248 17.25 -1.76 -8.48
N ALA A 249 17.65 -2.40 -7.40
CA ALA A 249 16.91 -2.39 -6.16
C ALA A 249 17.83 -2.21 -4.95
N THR A 250 17.42 -1.36 -4.01
CA THR A 250 18.02 -1.23 -2.68
C THR A 250 17.10 -1.88 -1.67
N VAL A 251 17.59 -2.88 -0.95
CA VAL A 251 16.84 -3.61 0.07
C VAL A 251 17.12 -3.01 1.44
N MET A 252 16.06 -2.65 2.16
CA MET A 252 16.12 -2.09 3.51
C MET A 252 15.50 -3.04 4.53
N ARG A 253 16.15 -3.15 5.70
CA ARG A 253 15.65 -3.92 6.84
C ARG A 253 16.07 -3.26 8.15
N GLY A 254 15.07 -3.02 9.07
CA GLY A 254 15.35 -2.40 10.36
C GLY A 254 16.02 -1.03 10.27
N GLY A 255 15.67 -0.21 9.28
CA GLY A 255 16.23 1.12 9.06
C GLY A 255 17.58 1.16 8.32
N ARG A 256 18.15 0.04 7.92
CA ARG A 256 19.46 -0.07 7.25
C ARG A 256 19.35 -0.66 5.86
N VAL A 257 20.28 -0.31 4.98
CA VAL A 257 20.46 -1.00 3.71
C VAL A 257 21.14 -2.34 3.96
N THR A 258 20.51 -3.43 3.51
CA THR A 258 21.02 -4.80 3.66
C THR A 258 21.54 -5.39 2.36
N GLY A 259 21.19 -4.81 1.22
CA GLY A 259 21.67 -5.26 -0.08
C GLY A 259 21.31 -4.32 -1.21
N ARG A 260 22.01 -4.45 -2.33
CA ARG A 260 21.71 -3.84 -3.62
C ARG A 260 21.77 -4.92 -4.67
N VAL A 261 20.76 -5.05 -5.49
CA VAL A 261 20.63 -6.13 -6.48
C VAL A 261 20.03 -5.61 -7.78
N ASP A 262 20.32 -6.28 -8.89
CA ASP A 262 19.50 -6.19 -10.11
C ASP A 262 18.33 -7.16 -9.96
N PRO A 263 17.09 -6.68 -9.78
CA PRO A 263 15.97 -7.56 -9.49
C PRO A 263 15.63 -8.50 -10.64
N ARG A 264 16.04 -8.20 -11.88
CA ARG A 264 15.79 -9.03 -13.06
C ARG A 264 16.59 -10.33 -13.04
N GLY A 265 17.70 -10.36 -12.29
CA GLY A 265 18.54 -11.55 -12.09
C GLY A 265 18.14 -12.40 -10.89
N GLU A 266 17.21 -11.94 -10.06
CA GLU A 266 16.79 -12.59 -8.83
C GLU A 266 15.45 -13.33 -9.02
N THR A 267 15.14 -14.29 -8.16
CA THR A 267 13.79 -14.87 -8.07
C THR A 267 12.94 -14.12 -7.05
N PRO A 268 11.60 -14.15 -7.13
CA PRO A 268 10.75 -13.57 -6.08
C PRO A 268 11.08 -14.12 -4.68
N ALA A 269 11.44 -15.40 -4.58
CA ALA A 269 11.83 -16.03 -3.32
C ALA A 269 13.17 -15.49 -2.76
N THR A 270 14.16 -15.23 -3.63
CA THR A 270 15.44 -14.60 -3.21
C THR A 270 15.23 -13.17 -2.77
N LEU A 271 14.43 -12.37 -3.51
CA LEU A 271 14.08 -11.00 -3.12
C LEU A 271 13.34 -10.97 -1.78
N ALA A 272 12.35 -11.85 -1.60
CA ALA A 272 11.64 -11.99 -0.32
C ALA A 272 12.59 -12.34 0.83
N THR A 273 13.52 -13.27 0.61
CA THR A 273 14.53 -13.65 1.61
C THR A 273 15.46 -12.49 1.97
N LEU A 274 15.85 -11.67 1.00
CA LEU A 274 16.66 -10.46 1.25
C LEU A 274 15.88 -9.43 2.11
N MET A 275 14.58 -9.29 1.87
CA MET A 275 13.72 -8.37 2.62
C MET A 275 13.50 -8.82 4.06
N VAL A 276 13.19 -10.10 4.26
CA VAL A 276 12.83 -10.69 5.57
C VAL A 276 14.05 -11.13 6.36
N GLY A 277 15.08 -11.62 5.67
CA GLY A 277 16.35 -12.12 6.26
C GLY A 277 16.37 -13.61 6.54
N HIS A 278 15.29 -14.34 6.25
CA HIS A 278 15.21 -15.80 6.31
C HIS A 278 14.24 -16.30 5.23
N ALA A 279 14.38 -17.56 4.85
CA ALA A 279 13.48 -18.18 3.88
C ALA A 279 12.03 -18.19 4.41
N LEU A 280 11.08 -17.81 3.57
CA LEU A 280 9.67 -17.90 3.92
C LEU A 280 9.20 -19.36 3.83
N PRO A 281 8.45 -19.85 4.80
CA PRO A 281 7.82 -21.17 4.68
C PRO A 281 6.82 -21.13 3.51
N GLY A 282 6.92 -22.11 2.61
CA GLY A 282 5.93 -22.29 1.55
C GLY A 282 4.55 -22.62 2.13
N TYR A 283 3.50 -22.20 1.42
CA TYR A 283 2.13 -22.54 1.82
C TYR A 283 1.88 -24.04 1.65
N GLN A 284 1.25 -24.64 2.65
CA GLN A 284 0.78 -26.01 2.58
C GLN A 284 -0.73 -26.01 2.40
N ARG A 285 -1.18 -26.13 1.16
CA ARG A 285 -2.60 -26.32 0.86
C ARG A 285 -2.95 -27.80 1.06
N LYS A 286 -3.77 -28.08 2.07
CA LYS A 286 -4.30 -29.43 2.31
C LYS A 286 -5.50 -29.66 1.39
N THR A 287 -5.57 -30.82 0.76
CA THR A 287 -6.74 -31.23 0.00
C THR A 287 -7.87 -31.59 0.99
N TYR A 288 -9.03 -30.98 0.84
CA TYR A 288 -10.22 -31.27 1.63
C TYR A 288 -11.46 -31.29 0.75
N THR A 289 -12.48 -32.03 1.17
CA THR A 289 -13.76 -32.09 0.46
C THR A 289 -14.66 -30.98 0.96
N ARG A 290 -15.22 -30.19 0.07
CA ARG A 290 -16.21 -29.15 0.39
C ARG A 290 -17.49 -29.81 0.90
N GLY A 291 -18.03 -29.32 2.01
CA GLY A 291 -19.28 -29.79 2.60
C GLY A 291 -20.48 -28.93 2.21
N ASP A 292 -21.47 -28.88 3.11
CA ASP A 292 -22.69 -28.07 2.94
C ASP A 292 -22.40 -26.58 2.97
N ALA A 293 -23.30 -25.78 2.37
CA ALA A 293 -23.23 -24.33 2.43
C ALA A 293 -23.48 -23.85 3.88
N LEU A 294 -22.48 -23.17 4.46
CA LEU A 294 -22.57 -22.59 5.80
C LEU A 294 -22.93 -21.10 5.79
N LEU A 295 -22.59 -20.37 4.73
CA LEU A 295 -23.02 -19.02 4.44
C LEU A 295 -23.69 -19.03 3.07
N ALA A 296 -24.89 -18.48 2.98
CA ALA A 296 -25.58 -18.24 1.70
C ALA A 296 -26.13 -16.83 1.66
N VAL A 297 -25.95 -16.18 0.52
CA VAL A 297 -26.50 -14.89 0.17
C VAL A 297 -27.40 -15.09 -1.05
N ASP A 298 -28.66 -14.66 -0.97
CA ASP A 298 -29.64 -14.81 -2.03
C ASP A 298 -30.28 -13.47 -2.36
N LYS A 299 -30.04 -12.98 -3.58
CA LYS A 299 -30.58 -11.74 -4.16
C LYS A 299 -30.46 -10.53 -3.24
N LEU A 300 -29.32 -10.42 -2.55
CA LEU A 300 -29.07 -9.30 -1.65
C LEU A 300 -29.04 -7.98 -2.45
N THR A 301 -30.03 -7.14 -2.18
CA THR A 301 -30.11 -5.77 -2.67
C THR A 301 -30.14 -4.84 -1.47
N LEU A 302 -29.23 -3.86 -1.44
CA LEU A 302 -29.07 -2.91 -0.34
C LEU A 302 -28.72 -1.54 -0.90
N ALA A 303 -29.59 -0.56 -0.67
CA ALA A 303 -29.29 0.84 -1.00
C ALA A 303 -28.19 1.35 -0.06
N SER A 304 -27.19 2.03 -0.61
CA SER A 304 -26.20 2.74 0.21
C SER A 304 -26.85 3.98 0.83
N HIS A 305 -26.59 4.20 2.12
CA HIS A 305 -26.97 5.42 2.83
C HIS A 305 -25.90 6.53 2.71
N ASP A 306 -24.68 6.16 2.29
CA ASP A 306 -23.62 7.10 1.99
C ASP A 306 -23.83 7.67 0.58
N PRO A 307 -23.86 9.01 0.41
CA PRO A 307 -23.96 9.64 -0.92
C PRO A 307 -22.87 9.20 -1.90
N PHE A 308 -21.72 8.76 -1.41
CA PHE A 308 -20.57 8.27 -2.19
C PHE A 308 -20.44 6.73 -2.18
N GLY A 309 -21.32 6.04 -1.45
CA GLY A 309 -21.32 4.58 -1.35
C GLY A 309 -21.98 3.92 -2.56
N THR A 310 -21.72 2.63 -2.71
CA THR A 310 -22.21 1.83 -3.84
C THR A 310 -23.33 0.88 -3.39
N SER A 311 -24.55 1.06 -3.93
CA SER A 311 -25.67 0.17 -3.64
C SER A 311 -25.41 -1.24 -4.18
N LEU A 312 -25.76 -2.27 -3.39
CA LEU A 312 -25.69 -3.66 -3.82
C LEU A 312 -26.92 -4.04 -4.65
N LEU A 313 -26.72 -4.79 -5.72
CA LEU A 313 -27.74 -5.14 -6.70
C LEU A 313 -27.73 -6.67 -6.94
N ASP A 314 -28.77 -7.36 -6.43
CA ASP A 314 -29.09 -8.77 -6.73
C ASP A 314 -27.90 -9.74 -6.54
N MET A 315 -27.15 -9.61 -5.43
CA MET A 315 -25.99 -10.45 -5.17
C MET A 315 -26.41 -11.82 -4.64
N SER A 316 -25.87 -12.87 -5.26
CA SER A 316 -26.12 -14.25 -4.86
C SER A 316 -24.84 -15.07 -4.90
N PHE A 317 -24.50 -15.73 -3.77
CA PHE A 317 -23.39 -16.67 -3.67
C PHE A 317 -23.51 -17.53 -2.40
N GLU A 318 -22.74 -18.62 -2.35
CA GLU A 318 -22.63 -19.47 -1.17
C GLU A 318 -21.17 -19.77 -0.83
N VAL A 319 -20.87 -19.99 0.44
CA VAL A 319 -19.58 -20.45 0.93
C VAL A 319 -19.80 -21.73 1.74
N ARG A 320 -19.10 -22.78 1.35
CA ARG A 320 -19.29 -24.13 1.89
C ARG A 320 -18.34 -24.43 3.05
N ALA A 321 -18.67 -25.42 3.83
CA ALA A 321 -17.76 -25.97 4.84
C ALA A 321 -16.45 -26.44 4.17
N GLY A 322 -15.31 -26.08 4.73
CA GLY A 322 -14.02 -26.41 4.14
C GLY A 322 -13.72 -25.65 2.87
N GLU A 323 -14.21 -24.43 2.69
CA GLU A 323 -14.02 -23.62 1.50
C GLU A 323 -13.56 -22.21 1.84
N ILE A 324 -12.67 -21.68 1.00
CA ILE A 324 -12.34 -20.26 0.95
C ILE A 324 -12.88 -19.68 -0.37
N LEU A 325 -13.90 -18.82 -0.29
CA LEU A 325 -14.35 -18.02 -1.41
C LEU A 325 -13.66 -16.67 -1.37
N GLY A 326 -12.94 -16.31 -2.44
CA GLY A 326 -12.36 -15.00 -2.65
C GLY A 326 -13.30 -14.07 -3.40
N ILE A 327 -13.48 -12.84 -2.90
CA ILE A 327 -14.12 -11.77 -3.66
C ILE A 327 -13.09 -10.69 -3.93
N ALA A 328 -12.71 -10.55 -5.20
CA ALA A 328 -11.86 -9.49 -5.68
C ALA A 328 -12.68 -8.23 -5.98
N GLY A 329 -12.04 -7.07 -6.01
CA GLY A 329 -12.68 -5.82 -6.44
C GLY A 329 -11.85 -4.62 -6.05
N VAL A 330 -11.94 -3.56 -6.84
CA VAL A 330 -11.33 -2.26 -6.51
C VAL A 330 -12.19 -1.55 -5.46
N SER A 331 -11.56 -0.90 -4.49
CA SER A 331 -12.26 -0.16 -3.41
C SER A 331 -13.38 0.74 -3.94
N GLY A 332 -14.48 0.83 -3.18
CA GLY A 332 -15.65 1.63 -3.54
C GLY A 332 -16.64 0.95 -4.48
N ASN A 333 -16.50 -0.34 -4.75
CA ASN A 333 -17.41 -1.09 -5.63
C ASN A 333 -18.53 -1.85 -4.90
N GLY A 334 -18.72 -1.62 -3.60
CA GLY A 334 -19.78 -2.24 -2.78
C GLY A 334 -19.23 -3.22 -1.74
N GLN A 335 -17.91 -3.34 -1.58
CA GLN A 335 -17.30 -4.24 -0.57
C GLN A 335 -17.72 -3.86 0.86
N ALA A 336 -17.69 -2.57 1.20
CA ALA A 336 -18.04 -2.07 2.53
C ALA A 336 -19.52 -2.33 2.85
N GLU A 337 -20.41 -2.14 1.88
CA GLU A 337 -21.84 -2.40 2.00
C GLU A 337 -22.11 -3.92 2.15
N LEU A 338 -21.40 -4.75 1.37
CA LEU A 338 -21.50 -6.22 1.50
C LEU A 338 -21.03 -6.67 2.88
N LEU A 339 -19.88 -6.19 3.34
CA LEU A 339 -19.34 -6.50 4.66
C LEU A 339 -20.31 -6.07 5.77
N SER A 340 -20.92 -4.89 5.67
CA SER A 340 -21.90 -4.37 6.62
C SER A 340 -23.18 -5.21 6.66
N ALA A 341 -23.65 -5.67 5.50
CA ALA A 341 -24.80 -6.58 5.41
C ALA A 341 -24.50 -7.95 6.00
N LEU A 342 -23.30 -8.52 5.73
CA LEU A 342 -22.89 -9.83 6.23
C LEU A 342 -22.57 -9.81 7.74
N SER A 343 -21.96 -8.75 8.25
CA SER A 343 -21.70 -8.61 9.68
C SER A 343 -22.97 -8.42 10.52
N GLY A 344 -24.05 -7.88 9.90
CA GLY A 344 -25.30 -7.52 10.58
C GLY A 344 -25.26 -6.14 11.23
N GLU A 345 -24.30 -5.30 10.83
CA GLU A 345 -24.29 -3.85 11.11
C GLU A 345 -25.45 -3.17 10.36
N THR A 346 -25.57 -3.45 9.07
CA THR A 346 -26.75 -3.12 8.28
C THR A 346 -27.63 -4.36 8.13
N ARG A 347 -28.89 -4.25 8.51
CA ARG A 347 -29.84 -5.36 8.45
C ARG A 347 -30.60 -5.33 7.13
N SER A 348 -30.75 -6.49 6.50
CA SER A 348 -31.54 -6.62 5.30
C SER A 348 -33.03 -6.48 5.60
N ALA A 349 -33.81 -5.98 4.64
CA ALA A 349 -35.27 -5.90 4.74
C ALA A 349 -35.90 -7.28 4.85
N GLU A 350 -35.30 -8.29 4.20
CA GLU A 350 -35.75 -9.68 4.22
C GLU A 350 -34.79 -10.56 4.99
N ALA A 351 -35.33 -11.47 5.81
CA ALA A 351 -34.53 -12.35 6.65
C ALA A 351 -33.73 -13.39 5.83
N ARG A 352 -34.26 -13.82 4.68
CA ARG A 352 -33.68 -14.89 3.86
C ARG A 352 -32.54 -14.45 2.97
N THR A 353 -32.35 -13.15 2.75
CA THR A 353 -31.24 -12.64 1.92
C THR A 353 -29.85 -13.04 2.41
N VAL A 354 -29.71 -13.33 3.71
CA VAL A 354 -28.47 -13.89 4.28
C VAL A 354 -28.87 -15.05 5.17
N SER A 355 -28.25 -16.19 5.00
CA SER A 355 -28.45 -17.40 5.80
C SER A 355 -27.13 -17.92 6.35
N LEU A 356 -27.13 -18.34 7.63
CA LEU A 356 -26.01 -19.02 8.29
C LEU A 356 -26.48 -20.40 8.76
N PHE A 357 -25.77 -21.43 8.35
CA PHE A 357 -26.11 -22.83 8.70
C PHE A 357 -27.56 -23.21 8.33
N GLY A 358 -28.02 -22.72 7.17
CA GLY A 358 -29.40 -22.88 6.70
C GLY A 358 -30.45 -22.02 7.43
N LYS A 359 -30.07 -21.22 8.42
CA LYS A 359 -30.99 -20.33 9.18
C LYS A 359 -30.99 -18.92 8.59
N PRO A 360 -32.16 -18.32 8.33
CA PRO A 360 -32.26 -16.93 7.90
C PRO A 360 -31.75 -15.97 8.97
N VAL A 361 -30.77 -15.13 8.64
CA VAL A 361 -30.13 -14.19 9.59
C VAL A 361 -30.13 -12.73 9.10
N GLY A 362 -30.70 -12.42 7.94
CA GLY A 362 -30.65 -11.08 7.35
C GLY A 362 -31.11 -9.96 8.28
N ARG A 363 -32.08 -10.23 9.18
CA ARG A 363 -32.57 -9.28 10.19
C ARG A 363 -31.85 -9.35 11.54
N MET A 364 -30.93 -10.31 11.73
CA MET A 364 -30.20 -10.46 12.99
C MET A 364 -29.09 -9.41 13.14
N SER A 365 -28.88 -8.96 14.38
CA SER A 365 -27.74 -8.09 14.71
C SER A 365 -26.41 -8.86 14.69
N ALA A 366 -25.30 -8.13 14.61
CA ALA A 366 -23.95 -8.69 14.62
C ALA A 366 -23.70 -9.64 15.82
N ASN A 367 -24.14 -9.25 17.02
CA ASN A 367 -23.99 -10.08 18.22
C ASN A 367 -24.81 -11.40 18.12
N ALA A 368 -26.01 -11.37 17.53
CA ALA A 368 -26.83 -12.55 17.32
C ALA A 368 -26.17 -13.51 16.30
N ARG A 369 -25.60 -12.99 15.21
CA ARG A 369 -24.85 -13.80 14.23
C ARG A 369 -23.58 -14.41 14.84
N ARG A 370 -22.83 -13.64 15.65
CA ARG A 370 -21.67 -14.17 16.40
C ARG A 370 -22.05 -15.32 17.33
N SER A 371 -23.25 -15.31 17.93
CA SER A 371 -23.72 -16.41 18.76
C SER A 371 -23.94 -17.71 18.03
N LEU A 372 -24.07 -17.69 16.71
CA LEU A 372 -24.20 -18.88 15.87
C LEU A 372 -22.84 -19.44 15.41
N GLY A 373 -21.72 -18.78 15.75
CA GLY A 373 -20.38 -19.19 15.30
C GLY A 373 -19.88 -18.44 14.07
N PHE A 374 -20.40 -17.23 13.85
CA PHE A 374 -19.93 -16.29 12.83
C PHE A 374 -18.87 -15.35 13.40
N ALA A 375 -17.80 -15.08 12.66
CA ALA A 375 -16.81 -14.05 12.98
C ALA A 375 -16.57 -13.12 11.78
N PHE A 376 -16.08 -11.93 12.07
CA PHE A 376 -15.92 -10.88 11.09
C PHE A 376 -14.66 -10.06 11.41
N VAL A 377 -13.82 -9.85 10.41
CA VAL A 377 -12.66 -8.95 10.42
C VAL A 377 -12.91 -7.83 9.42
N PRO A 378 -13.12 -6.58 9.87
CA PRO A 378 -13.32 -5.45 8.98
C PRO A 378 -12.00 -5.02 8.32
N GLU A 379 -12.10 -4.26 7.24
CA GLU A 379 -10.97 -3.61 6.59
C GLU A 379 -10.37 -2.50 7.48
N GLU A 380 -11.22 -1.67 8.07
CA GLU A 380 -10.82 -0.58 8.96
C GLU A 380 -10.36 -1.12 10.31
N ARG A 381 -9.07 -0.96 10.61
CA ARG A 381 -8.46 -1.45 11.84
C ARG A 381 -8.86 -0.66 13.07
N LEU A 382 -8.70 0.68 13.00
CA LEU A 382 -9.07 1.59 14.08
C LEU A 382 -10.47 2.17 13.83
N GLY A 383 -11.28 2.22 14.87
CA GLY A 383 -12.68 2.66 14.81
C GLY A 383 -13.66 1.51 14.63
N ARG A 384 -13.37 0.53 13.75
CA ARG A 384 -14.26 -0.62 13.47
C ARG A 384 -13.68 -1.95 13.98
N GLY A 385 -12.42 -2.26 13.66
CA GLY A 385 -11.74 -3.48 14.11
C GLY A 385 -11.31 -3.42 15.56
N ALA A 386 -10.84 -2.27 16.02
CA ALA A 386 -10.41 -2.00 17.39
C ALA A 386 -10.74 -0.57 17.80
N VAL A 387 -11.03 -0.35 19.08
CA VAL A 387 -11.22 0.98 19.68
C VAL A 387 -9.84 1.59 19.95
N PRO A 388 -9.49 2.73 19.35
CA PRO A 388 -8.14 3.28 19.40
C PRO A 388 -7.59 3.53 20.80
N SER A 389 -8.42 4.06 21.69
CA SER A 389 -8.04 4.47 23.05
C SER A 389 -8.06 3.36 24.11
N LEU A 390 -8.57 2.17 23.74
CA LEU A 390 -8.65 1.05 24.68
C LEU A 390 -7.39 0.17 24.63
N PRO A 391 -6.99 -0.46 25.75
CA PRO A 391 -5.94 -1.45 25.79
C PRO A 391 -6.33 -2.73 25.01
N LEU A 392 -5.35 -3.55 24.64
CA LEU A 392 -5.60 -4.79 23.90
C LEU A 392 -6.47 -5.78 24.70
N SER A 393 -6.35 -5.78 26.04
CA SER A 393 -7.22 -6.58 26.91
C SER A 393 -8.71 -6.22 26.76
N ASP A 394 -9.03 -4.93 26.67
CA ASP A 394 -10.41 -4.45 26.50
C ASP A 394 -10.88 -4.62 25.05
N ASN A 395 -9.99 -4.42 24.10
CA ASN A 395 -10.26 -4.72 22.69
C ASN A 395 -10.56 -6.22 22.45
N ALA A 396 -9.98 -7.12 23.23
CA ALA A 396 -10.33 -8.55 23.19
C ALA A 396 -11.78 -8.78 23.62
N LEU A 397 -12.29 -8.06 24.62
CA LEU A 397 -13.67 -8.19 25.11
C LEU A 397 -14.71 -7.89 24.02
N LEU A 398 -14.45 -6.94 23.11
CA LEU A 398 -15.44 -6.45 22.13
C LEU A 398 -16.08 -7.57 21.33
N THR A 399 -15.32 -8.60 20.96
CA THR A 399 -15.80 -9.69 20.13
C THR A 399 -15.71 -11.05 20.80
N ALA A 400 -14.81 -11.22 21.79
CA ALA A 400 -14.58 -12.49 22.49
C ALA A 400 -15.22 -12.55 23.88
N HIS A 401 -16.20 -11.68 24.21
CA HIS A 401 -16.86 -11.64 25.53
C HIS A 401 -17.43 -12.99 25.98
N ARG A 402 -17.80 -13.85 25.05
CA ARG A 402 -18.32 -15.22 25.32
C ARG A 402 -17.25 -16.22 25.78
N GLN A 403 -15.96 -15.87 25.67
CA GLN A 403 -14.83 -16.67 26.16
C GLN A 403 -14.62 -16.55 27.69
N GLY A 404 -15.71 -16.36 28.46
CA GLY A 404 -15.68 -16.29 29.93
C GLY A 404 -15.26 -14.93 30.49
N MET A 405 -15.21 -13.88 29.63
CA MET A 405 -14.86 -12.52 30.03
C MET A 405 -16.01 -11.79 30.72
N VAL A 406 -17.25 -12.25 30.51
CA VAL A 406 -18.43 -11.73 31.18
C VAL A 406 -19.10 -12.87 31.92
N ARG A 407 -19.31 -12.71 33.24
CA ARG A 407 -20.02 -13.70 34.09
C ARG A 407 -21.02 -12.98 34.99
N GLY A 408 -22.29 -13.34 34.89
CA GLY A 408 -23.34 -12.73 35.70
C GLY A 408 -23.43 -11.19 35.58
N GLY A 409 -23.10 -10.64 34.43
CA GLY A 409 -23.06 -9.19 34.21
C GLY A 409 -21.76 -8.48 34.63
N TRP A 410 -20.81 -9.19 35.26
CA TRP A 410 -19.54 -8.66 35.72
C TRP A 410 -18.40 -8.98 34.73
N LEU A 411 -17.47 -8.00 34.57
CA LEU A 411 -16.27 -8.17 33.75
C LEU A 411 -15.20 -8.97 34.50
N ASN A 412 -14.67 -10.00 33.82
CA ASN A 412 -13.54 -10.77 34.31
C ASN A 412 -12.25 -10.29 33.65
N HIS A 413 -11.63 -9.26 34.22
CA HIS A 413 -10.38 -8.66 33.69
C HIS A 413 -9.23 -9.67 33.60
N LYS A 414 -9.19 -10.69 34.45
CA LYS A 414 -8.18 -11.76 34.36
C LYS A 414 -8.36 -12.55 33.07
N ALA A 415 -9.60 -12.95 32.73
CA ALA A 415 -9.90 -13.67 31.50
C ALA A 415 -9.60 -12.79 30.25
N MET A 416 -9.90 -11.49 30.31
CA MET A 416 -9.59 -10.55 29.23
C MET A 416 -8.08 -10.50 28.96
N ARG A 417 -7.26 -10.33 30.00
CA ARG A 417 -5.79 -10.32 29.87
C ARG A 417 -5.23 -11.64 29.37
N VAL A 418 -5.73 -12.76 29.89
CA VAL A 418 -5.29 -14.10 29.45
C VAL A 418 -5.58 -14.31 27.97
N PHE A 419 -6.76 -13.93 27.49
CA PHE A 419 -7.09 -14.06 26.08
C PHE A 419 -6.28 -13.11 25.21
N ALA A 420 -6.15 -11.84 25.59
CA ALA A 420 -5.31 -10.87 24.88
C ALA A 420 -3.84 -11.33 24.81
N LYS A 421 -3.29 -11.88 25.92
CA LYS A 421 -1.94 -12.46 25.93
C LYS A 421 -1.82 -13.63 24.95
N ARG A 422 -2.83 -14.50 24.91
CA ARG A 422 -2.87 -15.60 23.95
C ARG A 422 -2.91 -15.11 22.50
N CYS A 423 -3.64 -14.01 22.19
CA CYS A 423 -3.62 -13.39 20.88
C CYS A 423 -2.22 -12.85 20.54
N ILE A 424 -1.59 -12.14 21.49
CA ILE A 424 -0.25 -11.56 21.33
C ILE A 424 0.76 -12.66 21.02
N ASP A 425 0.76 -13.74 21.81
CA ASP A 425 1.74 -14.82 21.67
C ASP A 425 1.52 -15.67 20.40
N ALA A 426 0.26 -16.02 20.10
CA ALA A 426 -0.05 -16.89 18.96
C ALA A 426 0.15 -16.20 17.60
N PHE A 427 0.05 -14.86 17.55
CA PHE A 427 0.17 -14.09 16.32
C PHE A 427 1.43 -13.21 16.27
N ASP A 428 2.37 -13.41 17.19
CA ASP A 428 3.62 -12.63 17.28
C ASP A 428 3.36 -11.12 17.18
N VAL A 429 2.45 -10.61 18.01
CA VAL A 429 2.09 -9.19 18.06
C VAL A 429 3.16 -8.43 18.84
N ARG A 430 3.93 -7.59 18.18
CA ARG A 430 4.96 -6.77 18.83
C ARG A 430 4.31 -5.56 19.50
N CYS A 431 4.22 -5.60 20.82
CA CYS A 431 3.63 -4.54 21.66
C CYS A 431 4.21 -4.60 23.08
N GLY A 432 3.92 -3.59 23.90
CA GLY A 432 4.33 -3.54 25.32
C GLY A 432 3.50 -4.43 26.26
N GLY A 433 2.66 -5.34 25.73
CA GLY A 433 1.82 -6.25 26.50
C GLY A 433 0.33 -5.99 26.35
N THR A 434 -0.49 -6.64 27.17
CA THR A 434 -1.97 -6.61 27.08
C THR A 434 -2.59 -5.25 27.38
N GLU A 435 -1.87 -4.39 28.09
CA GLU A 435 -2.29 -3.03 28.47
C GLU A 435 -1.86 -1.98 27.43
N SER A 436 -1.16 -2.38 26.35
CA SER A 436 -0.85 -1.46 25.25
C SER A 436 -2.13 -0.97 24.59
N VAL A 437 -2.23 0.34 24.37
CA VAL A 437 -3.37 0.99 23.73
C VAL A 437 -3.35 0.69 22.23
N ALA A 438 -4.49 0.32 21.63
CA ALA A 438 -4.54 -0.14 20.23
C ALA A 438 -3.90 0.82 19.23
N GLN A 439 -4.12 2.13 19.38
CA GLN A 439 -3.53 3.16 18.50
C GLN A 439 -2.00 3.29 18.62
N SER A 440 -1.39 2.72 19.66
CA SER A 440 0.07 2.74 19.83
C SER A 440 0.80 1.66 19.01
N LEU A 441 0.06 0.69 18.47
CA LEU A 441 0.62 -0.38 17.65
C LEU A 441 0.83 0.08 16.21
N SER A 442 1.86 -0.48 15.54
CA SER A 442 1.95 -0.34 14.10
C SER A 442 0.75 -1.02 13.42
N GLY A 443 0.37 -0.55 12.23
CA GLY A 443 -0.78 -1.08 11.48
C GLY A 443 -0.73 -2.61 11.32
N GLY A 444 0.45 -3.18 11.01
CA GLY A 444 0.63 -4.62 10.88
C GLY A 444 0.45 -5.38 12.20
N ASN A 445 0.96 -4.87 13.33
CA ASN A 445 0.77 -5.51 14.63
C ASN A 445 -0.68 -5.41 15.11
N LEU A 446 -1.37 -4.32 14.82
CA LEU A 446 -2.80 -4.20 15.10
C LEU A 446 -3.62 -5.19 14.26
N GLN A 447 -3.28 -5.36 12.98
CA GLN A 447 -3.92 -6.35 12.10
C GLN A 447 -3.74 -7.78 12.62
N LYS A 448 -2.51 -8.16 13.00
CA LYS A 448 -2.22 -9.46 13.63
C LYS A 448 -3.10 -9.69 14.87
N PHE A 449 -3.25 -8.66 15.71
CA PHE A 449 -4.10 -8.77 16.91
C PHE A 449 -5.58 -8.94 16.55
N ILE A 450 -6.12 -8.13 15.64
CA ILE A 450 -7.54 -8.18 15.23
C ILE A 450 -7.85 -9.54 14.60
N VAL A 451 -7.04 -9.99 13.63
CA VAL A 451 -7.20 -11.30 12.98
C VAL A 451 -7.07 -12.43 14.03
N GLY A 452 -6.03 -12.38 14.86
CA GLY A 452 -5.80 -13.37 15.91
C GLY A 452 -6.96 -13.49 16.90
N ARG A 453 -7.53 -12.35 17.30
CA ARG A 453 -8.71 -12.29 18.17
C ARG A 453 -9.91 -13.04 17.60
N GLU A 454 -10.16 -12.91 16.30
CA GLU A 454 -11.28 -13.58 15.63
C GLU A 454 -10.98 -15.09 15.39
N LEU A 455 -9.78 -15.41 14.92
CA LEU A 455 -9.40 -16.79 14.61
C LEU A 455 -9.32 -17.68 15.87
N LEU A 456 -8.84 -17.15 17.00
CA LEU A 456 -8.75 -17.90 18.26
C LEU A 456 -10.11 -18.27 18.88
N GLN A 457 -11.19 -17.68 18.39
CA GLN A 457 -12.55 -18.06 18.77
C GLN A 457 -13.04 -19.30 17.99
N ALA A 458 -12.26 -19.82 17.03
CA ALA A 458 -12.58 -20.96 16.17
C ALA A 458 -13.97 -20.86 15.52
N PRO A 459 -14.28 -19.77 14.77
CA PRO A 459 -15.58 -19.61 14.15
C PRO A 459 -15.81 -20.67 13.06
N ARG A 460 -17.07 -21.03 12.84
CA ARG A 460 -17.48 -21.93 11.74
C ARG A 460 -17.65 -21.19 10.42
N VAL A 461 -17.96 -19.89 10.48
CA VAL A 461 -18.02 -18.98 9.34
C VAL A 461 -17.19 -17.75 9.66
N LEU A 462 -16.22 -17.43 8.81
CA LEU A 462 -15.39 -16.25 8.92
C LEU A 462 -15.54 -15.40 7.66
N VAL A 463 -15.84 -14.11 7.85
CA VAL A 463 -15.74 -13.10 6.79
C VAL A 463 -14.59 -12.19 7.15
N VAL A 464 -13.63 -12.06 6.26
CA VAL A 464 -12.43 -11.23 6.48
C VAL A 464 -12.16 -10.32 5.29
N ALA A 465 -12.01 -9.03 5.56
CA ALA A 465 -11.61 -8.05 4.57
C ALA A 465 -10.13 -7.72 4.72
N GLN A 466 -9.41 -7.69 3.60
CA GLN A 466 -8.01 -7.27 3.51
C GLN A 466 -7.12 -7.91 4.62
N PRO A 467 -7.10 -9.25 4.77
CA PRO A 467 -6.48 -9.90 5.94
C PRO A 467 -4.99 -9.60 6.09
N THR A 468 -4.28 -9.41 4.98
CA THR A 468 -2.83 -9.18 4.97
C THR A 468 -2.43 -7.75 4.62
N TRP A 469 -3.40 -6.85 4.40
CA TRP A 469 -3.11 -5.48 4.03
C TRP A 469 -2.23 -4.77 5.07
N GLY A 470 -1.10 -4.21 4.60
CA GLY A 470 -0.18 -3.44 5.43
C GLY A 470 0.49 -4.23 6.57
N VAL A 471 0.54 -5.58 6.50
CA VAL A 471 1.41 -6.40 7.34
C VAL A 471 2.72 -6.72 6.59
N ASP A 472 3.72 -7.19 7.32
CA ASP A 472 4.96 -7.68 6.72
C ASP A 472 4.75 -9.02 6.00
N VAL A 473 5.67 -9.37 5.07
CA VAL A 473 5.55 -10.58 4.23
C VAL A 473 5.47 -11.86 5.09
N GLY A 474 6.23 -11.93 6.17
CA GLY A 474 6.19 -13.09 7.09
C GLY A 474 4.85 -13.20 7.82
N ALA A 475 4.30 -12.07 8.28
CA ALA A 475 2.98 -12.05 8.91
C ALA A 475 1.86 -12.37 7.91
N ALA A 476 1.96 -11.90 6.67
CA ALA A 476 1.01 -12.23 5.61
C ALA A 476 0.99 -13.74 5.35
N ALA A 477 2.17 -14.35 5.17
CA ALA A 477 2.31 -15.80 5.01
C ALA A 477 1.69 -16.57 6.18
N PHE A 478 1.95 -16.13 7.42
CA PHE A 478 1.38 -16.75 8.61
C PHE A 478 -0.15 -16.66 8.65
N ILE A 479 -0.72 -15.47 8.39
CA ILE A 479 -2.18 -15.27 8.37
C ILE A 479 -2.84 -16.15 7.30
N ARG A 480 -2.30 -16.18 6.07
CA ARG A 480 -2.79 -17.03 4.98
C ARG A 480 -2.79 -18.51 5.37
N GLN A 481 -1.70 -18.99 6.00
CA GLN A 481 -1.64 -20.37 6.47
C GLN A 481 -2.70 -20.65 7.55
N GLN A 482 -2.97 -19.70 8.48
CA GLN A 482 -4.03 -19.87 9.48
C GLN A 482 -5.42 -19.94 8.84
N LEU A 483 -5.70 -19.19 7.77
CA LEU A 483 -6.96 -19.28 7.02
C LEU A 483 -7.09 -20.64 6.33
N LEU A 484 -6.04 -21.11 5.64
CA LEU A 484 -6.01 -22.44 5.02
C LEU A 484 -6.22 -23.57 6.05
N ASP A 485 -5.55 -23.50 7.20
CA ASP A 485 -5.71 -24.48 8.27
C ASP A 485 -7.12 -24.44 8.89
N MET A 486 -7.77 -23.28 8.95
CA MET A 486 -9.15 -23.15 9.42
C MET A 486 -10.14 -23.75 8.42
N ALA A 487 -9.97 -23.48 7.12
CA ALA A 487 -10.77 -24.12 6.07
C ALA A 487 -10.62 -25.64 6.11
N ALA A 488 -9.39 -26.14 6.24
CA ALA A 488 -9.12 -27.58 6.37
C ALA A 488 -9.80 -28.24 7.59
N ARG A 489 -10.14 -27.47 8.63
CA ARG A 489 -10.94 -27.92 9.78
C ARG A 489 -12.45 -27.80 9.55
N GLY A 490 -12.90 -27.44 8.35
CA GLY A 490 -14.31 -27.38 7.95
C GLY A 490 -14.98 -26.01 8.14
N ALA A 491 -14.23 -24.94 8.37
CA ALA A 491 -14.80 -23.59 8.39
C ALA A 491 -15.10 -23.10 6.97
N ALA A 492 -16.17 -22.32 6.79
CA ALA A 492 -16.44 -21.57 5.57
C ALA A 492 -15.83 -20.17 5.71
N ILE A 493 -14.98 -19.77 4.78
CA ILE A 493 -14.25 -18.51 4.83
C ILE A 493 -14.56 -17.68 3.58
N LEU A 494 -14.98 -16.44 3.79
CA LEU A 494 -15.11 -15.44 2.75
C LEU A 494 -13.97 -14.42 2.92
N VAL A 495 -13.10 -14.33 1.92
CA VAL A 495 -12.02 -13.33 1.88
C VAL A 495 -12.37 -12.27 0.85
N ILE A 496 -12.41 -11.00 1.27
CA ILE A 496 -12.55 -9.87 0.36
C ILE A 496 -11.21 -9.14 0.33
N SER A 497 -10.59 -9.07 -0.85
CA SER A 497 -9.26 -8.47 -1.01
C SER A 497 -9.11 -7.77 -2.37
N GLU A 498 -8.35 -6.69 -2.38
CA GLU A 498 -7.90 -6.02 -3.61
C GLU A 498 -6.65 -6.71 -4.19
N GLU A 499 -5.93 -7.48 -3.37
CA GLU A 499 -4.72 -8.19 -3.76
C GLU A 499 -5.08 -9.51 -4.45
N LEU A 500 -4.96 -9.55 -5.78
CA LEU A 500 -5.29 -10.74 -6.57
C LEU A 500 -4.39 -11.92 -6.24
N ASP A 501 -3.10 -11.67 -6.01
CA ASP A 501 -2.12 -12.71 -5.69
C ASP A 501 -2.52 -13.44 -4.40
N GLU A 502 -2.96 -12.69 -3.36
CA GLU A 502 -3.49 -13.29 -2.14
C GLU A 502 -4.68 -14.21 -2.43
N LEU A 503 -5.64 -13.74 -3.24
CA LEU A 503 -6.83 -14.52 -3.55
C LEU A 503 -6.50 -15.77 -4.38
N PHE A 504 -5.60 -15.66 -5.37
CA PHE A 504 -5.15 -16.82 -6.15
C PHE A 504 -4.41 -17.86 -5.31
N GLU A 505 -3.67 -17.41 -4.28
CA GLU A 505 -2.92 -18.31 -3.39
C GLU A 505 -3.83 -19.11 -2.45
N ILE A 506 -4.86 -18.50 -1.87
CA ILE A 506 -5.63 -19.12 -0.77
C ILE A 506 -7.06 -19.53 -1.13
N SER A 507 -7.67 -18.95 -2.18
CA SER A 507 -9.09 -19.18 -2.49
C SER A 507 -9.30 -20.45 -3.34
N ASP A 508 -10.39 -21.15 -3.06
CA ASP A 508 -10.86 -22.30 -3.87
C ASP A 508 -11.67 -21.81 -5.06
N ARG A 509 -12.53 -20.81 -4.83
CA ARG A 509 -13.28 -20.12 -5.87
C ARG A 509 -13.09 -18.61 -5.75
N ILE A 510 -13.21 -17.91 -6.87
CA ILE A 510 -13.08 -16.46 -6.95
C ILE A 510 -14.31 -15.87 -7.65
N ALA A 511 -14.75 -14.72 -7.16
CA ALA A 511 -15.70 -13.82 -7.80
C ALA A 511 -15.16 -12.39 -7.73
N VAL A 512 -15.80 -11.47 -8.44
CA VAL A 512 -15.46 -10.04 -8.45
C VAL A 512 -16.69 -9.21 -8.14
N ILE A 513 -16.52 -8.23 -7.25
CA ILE A 513 -17.52 -7.20 -7.01
C ILE A 513 -17.14 -5.95 -7.81
N ALA A 514 -18.07 -5.47 -8.65
CA ALA A 514 -17.91 -4.23 -9.39
C ALA A 514 -19.26 -3.53 -9.53
N ARG A 515 -19.28 -2.25 -9.20
CA ARG A 515 -20.48 -1.40 -9.28
C ARG A 515 -21.70 -1.99 -8.58
N GLY A 516 -21.50 -2.59 -7.42
CA GLY A 516 -22.53 -3.21 -6.60
C GLY A 516 -23.09 -4.54 -7.12
N LYS A 517 -22.50 -5.12 -8.16
CA LYS A 517 -22.85 -6.43 -8.72
C LYS A 517 -21.73 -7.43 -8.50
N LEU A 518 -22.10 -8.71 -8.44
CA LEU A 518 -21.14 -9.82 -8.35
C LEU A 518 -20.99 -10.50 -9.71
N SER A 519 -19.75 -10.81 -10.11
CA SER A 519 -19.48 -11.66 -11.28
C SER A 519 -19.95 -13.10 -11.04
N PRO A 520 -19.98 -13.97 -12.06
CA PRO A 520 -20.05 -15.39 -11.84
C PRO A 520 -18.93 -15.87 -10.90
N VAL A 521 -19.25 -16.81 -10.00
CA VAL A 521 -18.25 -17.48 -9.14
C VAL A 521 -17.59 -18.58 -9.96
N ARG A 522 -16.24 -18.59 -10.01
CA ARG A 522 -15.43 -19.56 -10.73
C ARG A 522 -14.47 -20.30 -9.81
N GLU A 523 -14.09 -21.53 -10.16
CA GLU A 523 -12.95 -22.19 -9.54
C GLU A 523 -11.69 -21.38 -9.80
N THR A 524 -10.82 -21.25 -8.81
CA THR A 524 -9.58 -20.45 -8.96
C THR A 524 -8.69 -20.97 -10.06
N GLY A 525 -8.64 -22.31 -10.26
CA GLY A 525 -7.88 -22.94 -11.34
C GLY A 525 -8.43 -22.71 -12.76
N ASP A 526 -9.71 -22.31 -12.87
CA ASP A 526 -10.39 -22.08 -14.16
C ASP A 526 -10.40 -20.61 -14.57
N THR A 527 -9.64 -19.76 -13.89
CA THR A 527 -9.55 -18.32 -14.18
C THR A 527 -8.12 -17.81 -14.08
N ASN A 528 -7.90 -16.59 -14.51
CA ASN A 528 -6.60 -15.93 -14.46
C ASN A 528 -6.73 -14.45 -14.11
N ALA A 529 -5.61 -13.80 -13.78
CA ALA A 529 -5.58 -12.39 -13.40
C ALA A 529 -6.13 -11.45 -14.48
N GLU A 530 -6.06 -11.83 -15.76
CA GLU A 530 -6.59 -11.03 -16.86
C GLU A 530 -8.10 -11.05 -16.89
N GLN A 531 -8.71 -12.22 -16.74
CA GLN A 531 -10.17 -12.38 -16.61
C GLN A 531 -10.71 -11.64 -15.41
N ILE A 532 -10.07 -11.81 -14.24
CA ILE A 532 -10.44 -11.11 -13.01
C ILE A 532 -10.33 -9.60 -13.20
N GLY A 533 -9.25 -9.12 -13.84
CA GLY A 533 -9.07 -7.70 -14.15
C GLY A 533 -10.16 -7.11 -15.06
N LEU A 534 -10.68 -7.86 -16.04
CA LEU A 534 -11.83 -7.43 -16.86
C LEU A 534 -13.10 -7.35 -16.02
N TRP A 535 -13.34 -8.31 -15.15
CA TRP A 535 -14.48 -8.29 -14.24
C TRP A 535 -14.39 -7.15 -13.21
N MET A 536 -13.19 -6.82 -12.72
CA MET A 536 -12.97 -5.64 -11.88
C MET A 536 -13.29 -4.32 -12.59
N ALA A 537 -13.21 -4.29 -13.91
CA ALA A 537 -13.68 -3.17 -14.73
C ALA A 537 -15.21 -3.18 -14.98
N GLY A 538 -15.91 -4.22 -14.49
CA GLY A 538 -17.37 -4.39 -14.66
C GLY A 538 -17.78 -5.10 -15.95
N LEU A 539 -16.84 -5.73 -16.66
CA LEU A 539 -17.06 -6.46 -17.91
C LEU A 539 -17.29 -7.96 -17.64
N PHE A 540 -18.42 -8.32 -17.03
CA PHE A 540 -18.70 -9.69 -16.58
C PHE A 540 -18.98 -10.69 -17.70
N ASP A 541 -19.46 -10.22 -18.85
CA ASP A 541 -19.81 -11.07 -20.00
C ASP A 541 -18.61 -11.45 -20.87
N THR A 542 -17.40 -10.94 -20.54
CA THR A 542 -16.19 -11.20 -21.32
C THR A 542 -15.49 -12.44 -20.76
N ASN A 543 -15.32 -13.49 -21.57
CA ASN A 543 -14.54 -14.67 -21.20
C ASN A 543 -13.17 -14.62 -21.89
N VAL A 544 -12.09 -14.74 -21.11
CA VAL A 544 -10.73 -14.96 -21.61
C VAL A 544 -10.41 -16.43 -21.39
N PRO A 545 -10.04 -17.21 -22.43
CA PRO A 545 -9.68 -18.61 -22.26
C PRO A 545 -8.47 -18.73 -21.32
N PRO A 546 -8.38 -19.79 -20.50
CA PRO A 546 -7.23 -20.07 -19.66
C PRO A 546 -5.98 -20.24 -20.54
N VAL A 547 -4.84 -19.74 -20.04
CA VAL A 547 -3.56 -19.65 -20.78
C VAL A 547 -3.05 -21.00 -21.33
N GLY A 548 -3.61 -22.15 -20.89
CA GLY A 548 -3.26 -23.49 -21.37
C GLY A 548 -3.76 -23.82 -22.78
N ASP A 549 -4.83 -23.21 -23.25
CA ASP A 549 -5.44 -23.57 -24.57
C ASP A 549 -4.87 -22.76 -25.75
N ALA A 550 -4.22 -21.62 -25.48
CA ALA A 550 -3.65 -20.79 -26.56
C ALA A 550 -2.41 -21.43 -27.25
N GLN A 551 -1.69 -22.33 -26.58
CA GLN A 551 -0.55 -23.02 -27.16
C GLN A 551 -0.95 -24.23 -28.03
N HIS A 552 -2.16 -24.79 -27.87
CA HIS A 552 -2.66 -25.88 -28.72
C HIS A 552 -3.35 -25.41 -30.00
N LEU A 553 -3.85 -24.17 -30.04
CA LEU A 553 -4.46 -23.62 -31.27
C LEU A 553 -3.45 -23.05 -32.27
N ALA A 554 -2.26 -22.68 -31.83
CA ALA A 554 -1.18 -22.21 -32.71
C ALA A 554 -0.35 -23.37 -33.33
N ALA A 555 -0.52 -24.60 -32.84
CA ALA A 555 0.17 -25.78 -33.37
C ALA A 555 -0.64 -26.53 -34.47
N ASN A 556 -1.89 -26.13 -34.71
CA ASN A 556 -2.80 -26.74 -35.69
C ASN A 556 -3.32 -25.76 -36.76
N ALA A 557 -2.74 -24.58 -36.90
CA ALA A 557 -2.90 -23.62 -37.98
C ALA A 557 -1.54 -23.41 -38.68
#